data_d17cac4fa87e0f752872a3d3dac7c359
#
_entry.id   d17cac4fa87e0f752872a3d3dac7c359
#
_cell.length_a   1.000
_cell.length_b   1.000
_cell.length_c   1.000
_cell.angle_alpha   90.00
_cell.angle_beta   90.00
_cell.angle_gamma   90.00
#
_symmetry.space_group_name_H-M   'P 1'
#
loop_
_entity.id
_entity.type
_entity.pdbx_description
1 polymer ?
#
loop_
_entity_poly.entity_id
_entity_poly.type
_entity_poly.pdbx_seq_one_letter_code
_entity_poly.pdbx_strand_id
1 'polypeptide(L)'
;MTEKHIVIEDIDPVMLYGVGNGHLQIIKSLYPKLRVTARGNVIRVLGDSEEMQRFERCIEQIRQHVLKYNAITEEDLIDIVNGRQTKADAVKGVVVYSISGRPIKSRSENQQRLIDAYEQNDMVFAVGPAGTGKTYLSIALAVKALKEKTAKKIILSRPAVEAGEKLGFLPGDMKDKIDPYLQPLYDALEDMLPQVKLQDMMEKHIIQIAPLAFMRGRTLSDAVVILDEAQNTTPQQLRMFLTRMGWNTKMIITGDMTQIDLPNPQKSGLVEALRILDGIEGIGVVELTKKDIVRHKLVTRIVQAYEADEKQ
;
A
#
# COMPACT_ATOMS: atom_id res chain seq x y z
N MET A 1 -37.30 -9.63 25.88
CA MET A 1 -36.09 -8.84 25.51
C MET A 1 -34.94 -9.81 25.29
N THR A 2 -34.35 -9.77 24.14
CA THR A 2 -33.23 -10.65 23.77
C THR A 2 -31.93 -9.87 23.95
N GLU A 3 -30.84 -10.57 24.32
CA GLU A 3 -29.51 -10.01 24.42
C GLU A 3 -28.61 -10.58 23.34
N LYS A 4 -27.78 -9.73 22.71
CA LYS A 4 -26.78 -10.15 21.71
C LYS A 4 -25.45 -9.45 21.93
N HIS A 5 -24.36 -10.19 21.64
CA HIS A 5 -23.00 -9.66 21.65
C HIS A 5 -22.46 -9.63 20.23
N ILE A 6 -21.95 -8.47 19.79
CA ILE A 6 -21.29 -8.26 18.51
C ILE A 6 -19.81 -8.05 18.80
N VAL A 7 -18.95 -8.89 18.27
CA VAL A 7 -17.50 -8.81 18.46
C VAL A 7 -16.87 -8.15 17.25
N ILE A 8 -16.00 -7.17 17.48
CA ILE A 8 -15.27 -6.42 16.47
C ILE A 8 -13.80 -6.87 16.51
N GLU A 9 -13.35 -7.66 15.52
CA GLU A 9 -12.01 -8.28 15.55
C GLU A 9 -11.03 -7.67 14.55
N ASP A 10 -11.50 -7.09 13.45
CA ASP A 10 -10.68 -6.71 12.30
C ASP A 10 -10.46 -5.21 12.12
N ILE A 11 -11.05 -4.39 13.00
CA ILE A 11 -10.81 -2.95 13.07
C ILE A 11 -10.54 -2.53 14.52
N ASP A 12 -9.80 -1.43 14.69
CA ASP A 12 -9.65 -0.81 16.00
C ASP A 12 -11.02 -0.31 16.49
N PRO A 13 -11.52 -0.77 17.64
CA PRO A 13 -12.78 -0.29 18.20
C PRO A 13 -12.88 1.23 18.33
N VAL A 14 -11.77 1.92 18.54
CA VAL A 14 -11.72 3.39 18.61
C VAL A 14 -12.14 4.02 17.29
N MET A 15 -11.82 3.42 16.15
CA MET A 15 -12.26 3.92 14.84
C MET A 15 -13.79 3.84 14.68
N LEU A 16 -14.41 2.78 15.20
CA LEU A 16 -15.86 2.62 15.15
C LEU A 16 -16.57 3.49 16.21
N TYR A 17 -16.04 3.53 17.44
CA TYR A 17 -16.70 4.25 18.54
C TYR A 17 -16.42 5.76 18.51
N GLY A 18 -15.36 6.19 17.84
CA GLY A 18 -14.88 7.56 17.82
C GLY A 18 -14.16 7.98 19.10
N VAL A 19 -13.46 9.10 19.06
CA VAL A 19 -12.79 9.67 20.22
C VAL A 19 -13.83 9.98 21.29
N GLY A 20 -13.59 9.54 22.53
CA GLY A 20 -14.54 9.73 23.63
C GLY A 20 -15.90 9.03 23.42
N ASN A 21 -15.96 8.01 22.56
CA ASN A 21 -17.19 7.30 22.16
C ASN A 21 -18.21 8.18 21.42
N GLY A 22 -17.79 9.26 20.77
CA GLY A 22 -18.68 10.19 20.06
C GLY A 22 -19.54 9.48 18.99
N HIS A 23 -18.94 8.66 18.14
CA HIS A 23 -19.66 7.88 17.13
C HIS A 23 -20.66 6.90 17.76
N LEU A 24 -20.24 6.22 18.85
CA LEU A 24 -21.13 5.29 19.55
C LEU A 24 -22.35 5.99 20.14
N GLN A 25 -22.21 7.24 20.61
CA GLN A 25 -23.35 8.04 21.11
C GLN A 25 -24.31 8.39 19.97
N ILE A 26 -23.80 8.79 18.80
CA ILE A 26 -24.62 9.05 17.62
C ILE A 26 -25.37 7.76 17.22
N ILE A 27 -24.67 6.62 17.12
CA ILE A 27 -25.32 5.35 16.80
C ILE A 27 -26.42 5.01 17.83
N LYS A 28 -26.17 5.17 19.13
CA LYS A 28 -27.18 4.94 20.17
C LYS A 28 -28.40 5.86 20.01
N SER A 29 -28.22 7.12 19.65
CA SER A 29 -29.32 8.07 19.46
C SER A 29 -30.23 7.69 18.28
N LEU A 30 -29.68 7.02 17.26
CA LEU A 30 -30.40 6.55 16.09
C LEU A 30 -31.19 5.26 16.35
N TYR A 31 -30.88 4.54 17.45
CA TYR A 31 -31.57 3.32 17.88
C TYR A 31 -32.11 3.44 19.32
N PRO A 32 -33.07 4.36 19.59
CA PRO A 32 -33.51 4.67 20.96
C PRO A 32 -34.23 3.52 21.67
N LYS A 33 -34.71 2.53 20.92
CA LYS A 33 -35.38 1.32 21.46
C LYS A 33 -34.40 0.24 21.93
N LEU A 34 -33.11 0.41 21.62
CA LEU A 34 -32.08 -0.54 22.03
C LEU A 34 -31.25 -0.01 23.20
N ARG A 35 -30.92 -0.88 24.11
CA ARG A 35 -29.92 -0.60 25.14
C ARG A 35 -28.57 -1.12 24.69
N VAL A 36 -27.72 -0.19 24.23
CA VAL A 36 -26.39 -0.51 23.65
C VAL A 36 -25.29 -0.12 24.64
N THR A 37 -24.42 -1.05 24.94
CA THR A 37 -23.18 -0.82 25.72
C THR A 37 -22.00 -1.43 24.97
N ALA A 38 -20.85 -0.73 24.96
CA ALA A 38 -19.63 -1.21 24.34
C ALA A 38 -18.50 -1.24 25.37
N ARG A 39 -17.72 -2.32 25.38
CA ARG A 39 -16.54 -2.47 26.21
C ARG A 39 -15.46 -3.24 25.45
N GLY A 40 -14.32 -2.57 25.22
CA GLY A 40 -13.29 -3.11 24.34
C GLY A 40 -13.84 -3.37 22.93
N ASN A 41 -13.63 -4.56 22.42
CA ASN A 41 -14.10 -4.98 21.10
C ASN A 41 -15.51 -5.62 21.08
N VAL A 42 -16.25 -5.58 22.20
CA VAL A 42 -17.57 -6.20 22.31
C VAL A 42 -18.65 -5.13 22.48
N ILE A 43 -19.66 -5.18 21.59
CA ILE A 43 -20.88 -4.40 21.71
C ILE A 43 -21.99 -5.32 22.19
N ARG A 44 -22.55 -4.99 23.36
CA ARG A 44 -23.69 -5.67 23.94
C ARG A 44 -24.96 -4.89 23.64
N VAL A 45 -25.97 -5.58 23.11
CA VAL A 45 -27.24 -4.98 22.69
C VAL A 45 -28.39 -5.74 23.33
N LEU A 46 -29.33 -4.99 23.94
CA LEU A 46 -30.58 -5.51 24.49
C LEU A 46 -31.75 -4.80 23.84
N GLY A 47 -32.78 -5.54 23.43
CA GLY A 47 -33.98 -4.95 22.90
C GLY A 47 -34.88 -5.94 22.16
N ASP A 48 -35.66 -5.41 21.21
CA ASP A 48 -36.49 -6.21 20.29
C ASP A 48 -35.62 -6.88 19.21
N SER A 49 -36.03 -8.07 18.78
CA SER A 49 -35.28 -8.89 17.84
C SER A 49 -35.11 -8.23 16.47
N GLU A 50 -36.17 -7.57 15.97
CA GLU A 50 -36.16 -6.94 14.65
C GLU A 50 -35.21 -5.71 14.65
N GLU A 51 -35.30 -4.88 15.69
CA GLU A 51 -34.47 -3.70 15.85
C GLU A 51 -32.99 -4.08 16.04
N MET A 52 -32.72 -5.17 16.78
CA MET A 52 -31.34 -5.70 16.92
C MET A 52 -30.75 -6.18 15.60
N GLN A 53 -31.53 -6.81 14.73
CA GLN A 53 -31.07 -7.22 13.40
C GLN A 53 -30.74 -6.01 12.50
N ARG A 54 -31.53 -4.93 12.60
CA ARG A 54 -31.24 -3.67 11.89
C ARG A 54 -29.94 -3.04 12.41
N PHE A 55 -29.78 -3.01 13.71
CA PHE A 55 -28.57 -2.51 14.36
C PHE A 55 -27.34 -3.31 13.95
N GLU A 56 -27.41 -4.64 13.97
CA GLU A 56 -26.31 -5.52 13.57
C GLU A 56 -25.88 -5.26 12.11
N ARG A 57 -26.83 -5.15 11.20
CA ARG A 57 -26.54 -4.79 9.79
C ARG A 57 -25.87 -3.43 9.67
N CYS A 58 -26.32 -2.45 10.46
CA CYS A 58 -25.72 -1.14 10.50
C CYS A 58 -24.27 -1.19 11.01
N ILE A 59 -24.00 -1.89 12.11
CA ILE A 59 -22.63 -2.07 12.63
C ILE A 59 -21.75 -2.76 11.60
N GLU A 60 -22.27 -3.78 10.89
CA GLU A 60 -21.53 -4.44 9.83
C GLU A 60 -21.22 -3.49 8.65
N GLN A 61 -22.17 -2.65 8.24
CA GLN A 61 -21.93 -1.63 7.20
C GLN A 61 -20.89 -0.59 7.63
N ILE A 62 -20.97 -0.12 8.87
CA ILE A 62 -19.97 0.79 9.45
C ILE A 62 -18.59 0.11 9.47
N ARG A 63 -18.51 -1.16 9.90
CA ARG A 63 -17.28 -1.94 9.91
C ARG A 63 -16.68 -2.06 8.51
N GLN A 64 -17.47 -2.41 7.51
CA GLN A 64 -17.03 -2.47 6.12
C GLN A 64 -16.56 -1.11 5.59
N HIS A 65 -17.25 -0.05 5.95
CA HIS A 65 -16.84 1.32 5.62
C HIS A 65 -15.45 1.66 6.20
N VAL A 66 -15.25 1.40 7.49
CA VAL A 66 -13.94 1.63 8.15
C VAL A 66 -12.84 0.77 7.52
N LEU A 67 -13.08 -0.49 7.22
CA LEU A 67 -12.11 -1.37 6.55
C LEU A 67 -11.70 -0.84 5.17
N LYS A 68 -12.67 -0.29 4.43
CA LYS A 68 -12.44 0.22 3.07
C LYS A 68 -11.74 1.57 3.08
N TYR A 69 -12.22 2.50 3.91
CA TYR A 69 -11.83 3.91 3.86
C TYR A 69 -10.82 4.33 4.93
N ASN A 70 -10.52 3.46 5.90
CA ASN A 70 -9.68 3.71 7.08
C ASN A 70 -10.13 4.91 7.94
N ALA A 71 -11.34 5.43 7.72
CA ALA A 71 -11.92 6.54 8.47
C ALA A 71 -13.45 6.46 8.39
N ILE A 72 -14.12 7.12 9.34
CA ILE A 72 -15.56 7.34 9.30
C ILE A 72 -15.85 8.69 9.94
N THR A 73 -16.72 9.48 9.32
CA THR A 73 -17.19 10.75 9.84
C THR A 73 -18.59 10.62 10.44
N GLU A 74 -19.03 11.61 11.19
CA GLU A 74 -20.41 11.67 11.71
C GLU A 74 -21.44 11.68 10.57
N GLU A 75 -21.14 12.39 9.46
CA GLU A 75 -21.98 12.37 8.25
C GLU A 75 -22.09 10.97 7.65
N ASP A 76 -20.94 10.25 7.52
CA ASP A 76 -20.93 8.89 6.99
C ASP A 76 -21.79 7.94 7.85
N LEU A 77 -21.74 8.08 9.19
CA LEU A 77 -22.59 7.32 10.11
C LEU A 77 -24.08 7.56 9.84
N ILE A 78 -24.47 8.82 9.71
CA ILE A 78 -25.85 9.20 9.44
C ILE A 78 -26.31 8.67 8.07
N ASP A 79 -25.45 8.77 7.04
CA ASP A 79 -25.75 8.28 5.70
C ASP A 79 -25.90 6.75 5.68
N ILE A 80 -24.99 6.01 6.35
CA ILE A 80 -25.04 4.56 6.45
C ILE A 80 -26.34 4.09 7.13
N VAL A 81 -26.69 4.70 8.28
CA VAL A 81 -27.93 4.35 9.02
C VAL A 81 -29.17 4.61 8.17
N ASN A 82 -29.16 5.67 7.37
CA ASN A 82 -30.26 6.05 6.48
C ASN A 82 -30.24 5.27 5.14
N GLY A 83 -29.27 4.34 4.93
CA GLY A 83 -29.14 3.58 3.68
C GLY A 83 -28.70 4.43 2.49
N ARG A 84 -28.02 5.55 2.72
CA ARG A 84 -27.49 6.45 1.69
C ARG A 84 -26.03 6.13 1.38
N GLN A 85 -25.58 6.50 0.18
CA GLN A 85 -24.17 6.46 -0.17
C GLN A 85 -23.42 7.56 0.57
N THR A 86 -22.25 7.20 1.12
CA THR A 86 -21.36 8.16 1.78
C THR A 86 -20.59 9.01 0.75
N LYS A 87 -20.05 10.15 1.19
CA LYS A 87 -19.20 10.98 0.33
C LYS A 87 -17.97 10.24 -0.15
N ALA A 88 -17.44 9.32 0.65
CA ALA A 88 -16.30 8.48 0.29
C ALA A 88 -16.64 7.52 -0.88
N ASP A 89 -17.86 6.99 -0.94
CA ASP A 89 -18.32 6.13 -2.04
C ASP A 89 -18.41 6.88 -3.38
N ALA A 90 -18.61 8.19 -3.36
CA ALA A 90 -18.72 9.02 -4.57
C ALA A 90 -17.36 9.32 -5.23
N VAL A 91 -16.24 9.10 -4.56
CA VAL A 91 -14.89 9.38 -5.10
C VAL A 91 -14.47 8.27 -6.05
N LYS A 92 -14.37 8.59 -7.35
CA LYS A 92 -13.96 7.62 -8.39
C LYS A 92 -12.43 7.54 -8.52
N GLY A 93 -11.93 6.42 -9.03
CA GLY A 93 -10.52 6.22 -9.36
C GLY A 93 -9.59 6.08 -8.15
N VAL A 94 -10.14 5.78 -6.97
CA VAL A 94 -9.34 5.57 -5.77
C VAL A 94 -8.72 4.18 -5.80
N VAL A 95 -7.41 4.11 -5.58
CA VAL A 95 -6.68 2.84 -5.43
C VAL A 95 -6.88 2.30 -4.01
N VAL A 96 -6.58 3.13 -3.01
CA VAL A 96 -6.74 2.80 -1.59
C VAL A 96 -6.87 4.10 -0.79
N TYR A 97 -7.30 4.03 0.46
CA TYR A 97 -7.32 5.19 1.35
C TYR A 97 -6.17 5.12 2.35
N SER A 98 -5.56 6.27 2.63
CA SER A 98 -4.55 6.41 3.70
C SER A 98 -5.19 6.18 5.08
N ILE A 99 -4.38 6.02 6.12
CA ILE A 99 -4.85 5.92 7.51
C ILE A 99 -5.63 7.16 7.98
N SER A 100 -5.40 8.32 7.35
CA SER A 100 -6.15 9.56 7.60
C SER A 100 -7.42 9.69 6.74
N GLY A 101 -7.84 8.66 6.02
CA GLY A 101 -9.02 8.68 5.14
C GLY A 101 -8.81 9.45 3.83
N ARG A 102 -7.60 9.91 3.51
CA ARG A 102 -7.32 10.59 2.23
C ARG A 102 -7.32 9.59 1.08
N PRO A 103 -8.01 9.86 -0.04
CA PRO A 103 -7.98 8.98 -1.19
C PRO A 103 -6.62 9.03 -1.89
N ILE A 104 -6.02 7.85 -2.09
CA ILE A 104 -4.82 7.63 -2.90
C ILE A 104 -5.30 7.24 -4.28
N LYS A 105 -5.01 8.10 -5.26
CA LYS A 105 -5.41 7.94 -6.66
C LYS A 105 -4.31 8.45 -7.59
N SER A 106 -4.41 8.12 -8.88
CA SER A 106 -3.54 8.72 -9.89
C SER A 106 -3.64 10.26 -9.85
N ARG A 107 -2.51 10.93 -9.97
CA ARG A 107 -2.38 12.39 -10.05
C ARG A 107 -1.96 12.85 -11.45
N SER A 108 -1.58 11.91 -12.31
CA SER A 108 -1.19 12.15 -13.68
C SER A 108 -1.67 11.03 -14.60
N GLU A 109 -1.63 11.26 -15.90
CA GLU A 109 -2.00 10.27 -16.90
C GLU A 109 -1.07 9.06 -16.88
N ASN A 110 0.25 9.25 -16.69
CA ASN A 110 1.19 8.14 -16.62
C ASN A 110 1.01 7.30 -15.36
N GLN A 111 0.64 7.92 -14.22
CA GLN A 111 0.25 7.17 -13.02
C GLN A 111 -1.03 6.37 -13.26
N GLN A 112 -2.00 6.89 -14.05
CA GLN A 112 -3.18 6.11 -14.41
C GLN A 112 -2.80 4.94 -15.33
N ARG A 113 -1.92 5.15 -16.30
CA ARG A 113 -1.39 4.07 -17.14
C ARG A 113 -0.71 2.97 -16.31
N LEU A 114 -0.04 3.32 -15.20
CA LEU A 114 0.55 2.33 -14.31
C LEU A 114 -0.52 1.47 -13.63
N ILE A 115 -1.63 2.08 -13.20
CA ILE A 115 -2.76 1.36 -12.63
C ILE A 115 -3.37 0.42 -13.67
N ASP A 116 -3.64 0.93 -14.86
CA ASP A 116 -4.25 0.17 -15.95
C ASP A 116 -3.33 -0.99 -16.39
N ALA A 117 -2.03 -0.74 -16.50
CA ALA A 117 -1.05 -1.77 -16.85
C ALA A 117 -0.99 -2.88 -15.78
N TYR A 118 -1.05 -2.53 -14.49
CA TYR A 118 -1.10 -3.50 -13.40
C TYR A 118 -2.36 -4.38 -13.46
N GLU A 119 -3.50 -3.83 -13.84
CA GLU A 119 -4.73 -4.60 -13.98
C GLU A 119 -4.66 -5.60 -15.15
N GLN A 120 -4.03 -5.20 -16.25
CA GLN A 120 -3.99 -5.96 -17.50
C GLN A 120 -2.84 -6.97 -17.60
N ASN A 121 -1.77 -6.82 -16.83
CA ASN A 121 -0.56 -7.64 -16.96
C ASN A 121 -0.23 -8.35 -15.65
N ASP A 122 0.53 -9.43 -15.75
CA ASP A 122 1.08 -10.15 -14.59
C ASP A 122 2.36 -9.50 -14.06
N MET A 123 3.10 -8.83 -14.95
CA MET A 123 4.34 -8.11 -14.60
C MET A 123 4.31 -6.70 -15.19
N VAL A 124 4.68 -5.72 -14.37
CA VAL A 124 4.76 -4.32 -14.81
C VAL A 124 6.09 -3.69 -14.41
N PHE A 125 6.74 -3.07 -15.38
CA PHE A 125 7.88 -2.21 -15.15
C PHE A 125 7.40 -0.76 -15.09
N ALA A 126 7.62 -0.09 -13.97
CA ALA A 126 7.32 1.32 -13.76
C ALA A 126 8.65 2.10 -13.66
N VAL A 127 9.06 2.73 -14.75
CA VAL A 127 10.34 3.40 -14.84
C VAL A 127 10.19 4.91 -14.95
N GLY A 128 11.14 5.68 -14.44
CA GLY A 128 11.12 7.13 -14.51
C GLY A 128 11.80 7.83 -13.33
N PRO A 129 11.88 9.17 -13.34
CA PRO A 129 12.59 9.93 -12.32
C PRO A 129 12.07 9.75 -10.90
N ALA A 130 12.94 10.02 -9.92
CA ALA A 130 12.56 10.05 -8.52
C ALA A 130 11.46 11.08 -8.25
N GLY A 131 10.56 10.78 -7.31
CA GLY A 131 9.43 11.66 -6.95
C GLY A 131 8.21 11.58 -7.86
N THR A 132 8.17 10.68 -8.85
CA THR A 132 6.99 10.42 -9.69
C THR A 132 5.96 9.48 -9.05
N GLY A 133 6.22 8.98 -7.83
CA GLY A 133 5.29 8.16 -7.06
C GLY A 133 5.26 6.68 -7.44
N LYS A 134 6.24 6.17 -8.22
CA LYS A 134 6.33 4.75 -8.64
C LYS A 134 6.16 3.79 -7.47
N THR A 135 7.05 3.86 -6.50
CA THR A 135 7.07 2.97 -5.32
C THR A 135 5.80 3.11 -4.50
N TYR A 136 5.39 4.34 -4.21
CA TYR A 136 4.20 4.62 -3.41
C TYR A 136 2.92 4.07 -4.05
N LEU A 137 2.73 4.30 -5.36
CA LEU A 137 1.55 3.81 -6.09
C LEU A 137 1.58 2.28 -6.25
N SER A 138 2.77 1.68 -6.44
CA SER A 138 2.93 0.22 -6.48
C SER A 138 2.52 -0.42 -5.15
N ILE A 139 2.93 0.17 -4.02
CA ILE A 139 2.53 -0.30 -2.69
C ILE A 139 1.01 -0.12 -2.49
N ALA A 140 0.44 1.00 -2.95
CA ALA A 140 -1.01 1.22 -2.90
C ALA A 140 -1.79 0.14 -3.66
N LEU A 141 -1.32 -0.25 -4.85
CA LEU A 141 -1.91 -1.34 -5.64
C LEU A 141 -1.81 -2.69 -4.91
N ALA A 142 -0.68 -2.97 -4.26
CA ALA A 142 -0.50 -4.19 -3.47
C ALA A 142 -1.43 -4.22 -2.24
N VAL A 143 -1.56 -3.10 -1.52
CA VAL A 143 -2.49 -2.98 -0.39
C VAL A 143 -3.95 -3.11 -0.85
N LYS A 144 -4.31 -2.54 -2.01
CA LYS A 144 -5.63 -2.75 -2.64
C LYS A 144 -5.89 -4.23 -2.87
N ALA A 145 -4.95 -4.93 -3.53
CA ALA A 145 -5.08 -6.36 -3.83
C ALA A 145 -5.25 -7.21 -2.56
N LEU A 146 -4.53 -6.86 -1.49
CA LEU A 146 -4.66 -7.54 -0.20
C LEU A 146 -6.02 -7.29 0.46
N LYS A 147 -6.51 -6.02 0.44
CA LYS A 147 -7.84 -5.65 0.98
C LYS A 147 -8.97 -6.32 0.18
N GLU A 148 -8.85 -6.40 -1.13
CA GLU A 148 -9.81 -7.05 -2.04
C GLU A 148 -9.67 -8.59 -2.07
N LYS A 149 -8.69 -9.15 -1.34
CA LYS A 149 -8.40 -10.59 -1.27
C LYS A 149 -8.06 -11.22 -2.63
N THR A 150 -7.62 -10.43 -3.59
CA THR A 150 -7.07 -10.90 -4.87
C THR A 150 -5.63 -11.39 -4.74
N ALA A 151 -4.93 -10.96 -3.69
CA ALA A 151 -3.65 -11.52 -3.26
C ALA A 151 -3.70 -11.88 -1.77
N LYS A 152 -2.91 -12.89 -1.39
CA LYS A 152 -2.79 -13.33 0.02
C LYS A 152 -1.59 -12.71 0.72
N LYS A 153 -0.61 -12.22 -0.06
CA LYS A 153 0.66 -11.70 0.47
C LYS A 153 1.13 -10.48 -0.30
N ILE A 154 1.87 -9.64 0.40
CA ILE A 154 2.68 -8.57 -0.20
C ILE A 154 4.14 -8.87 0.10
N ILE A 155 4.99 -8.86 -0.93
CA ILE A 155 6.43 -9.10 -0.79
C ILE A 155 7.14 -7.90 -1.40
N LEU A 156 7.82 -7.14 -0.55
CA LEU A 156 8.58 -5.95 -0.95
C LEU A 156 10.07 -6.27 -0.90
N SER A 157 10.77 -5.93 -1.95
CA SER A 157 12.20 -6.17 -2.06
C SER A 157 12.91 -4.95 -2.63
N ARG A 158 14.14 -4.75 -2.20
CA ARG A 158 15.04 -3.73 -2.71
C ARG A 158 16.46 -4.27 -2.76
N PRO A 159 17.26 -3.96 -3.80
CA PRO A 159 18.67 -4.29 -3.79
C PRO A 159 19.37 -3.52 -2.66
N ALA A 160 20.19 -4.20 -1.88
CA ALA A 160 21.10 -3.54 -0.96
C ALA A 160 22.28 -3.02 -1.79
N VAL A 161 22.30 -1.74 -2.07
CA VAL A 161 23.41 -1.09 -2.81
C VAL A 161 24.24 -0.31 -1.81
N GLU A 162 25.54 -0.55 -1.80
CA GLU A 162 26.48 0.27 -1.07
C GLU A 162 26.69 1.60 -1.84
N ALA A 163 25.88 2.61 -1.52
CA ALA A 163 26.12 3.97 -2.03
C ALA A 163 27.38 4.57 -1.37
N GLY A 164 28.55 4.12 -1.83
CA GLY A 164 29.84 4.62 -1.35
C GLY A 164 30.27 4.16 0.07
N GLU A 165 29.37 3.68 0.89
CA GLU A 165 29.65 3.12 2.21
C GLU A 165 29.55 1.60 2.17
N LYS A 166 30.65 0.91 2.45
CA LYS A 166 30.63 -0.55 2.54
C LYS A 166 29.81 -0.97 3.75
N LEU A 167 28.73 -1.72 3.54
CA LEU A 167 27.87 -2.31 4.57
C LEU A 167 28.66 -2.98 5.71
N GLY A 168 29.91 -3.38 5.44
CA GLY A 168 30.85 -3.93 6.42
C GLY A 168 31.27 -2.97 7.54
N PHE A 169 31.17 -1.65 7.38
CA PHE A 169 31.59 -0.67 8.37
C PHE A 169 30.49 -0.19 9.33
N LEU A 170 29.22 -0.51 9.06
CA LEU A 170 28.13 -0.16 9.98
C LEU A 170 28.12 -1.14 11.17
N PRO A 171 27.98 -0.66 12.43
CA PRO A 171 27.81 -1.51 13.60
C PRO A 171 26.43 -2.18 13.58
N GLY A 172 26.32 -3.37 14.16
CA GLY A 172 25.07 -4.13 14.27
C GLY A 172 24.99 -5.35 13.36
N ASP A 173 23.92 -6.11 13.52
CA ASP A 173 23.62 -7.29 12.71
C ASP A 173 23.28 -6.92 11.26
N MET A 174 23.33 -7.90 10.34
CA MET A 174 23.02 -7.70 8.91
C MET A 174 21.65 -7.05 8.73
N LYS A 175 20.68 -7.38 9.56
CA LYS A 175 19.33 -6.82 9.52
C LYS A 175 19.34 -5.33 9.85
N ASP A 176 20.02 -4.94 10.92
CA ASP A 176 20.12 -3.54 11.37
C ASP A 176 20.80 -2.63 10.32
N LYS A 177 21.70 -3.20 9.55
CA LYS A 177 22.43 -2.50 8.47
C LYS A 177 21.57 -2.28 7.22
N ILE A 178 20.59 -3.14 6.98
CA ILE A 178 19.76 -3.12 5.77
C ILE A 178 18.44 -2.37 6.01
N ASP A 179 17.92 -2.37 7.24
CA ASP A 179 16.64 -1.72 7.59
C ASP A 179 16.55 -0.25 7.14
N PRO A 180 17.59 0.61 7.24
CA PRO A 180 17.50 1.98 6.73
C PRO A 180 17.19 2.08 5.23
N TYR A 181 17.69 1.14 4.43
CA TYR A 181 17.40 1.12 2.99
C TYR A 181 15.96 0.67 2.67
N LEU A 182 15.32 -0.02 3.59
CA LEU A 182 13.94 -0.49 3.46
C LEU A 182 12.92 0.49 4.06
N GLN A 183 13.39 1.51 4.81
CA GLN A 183 12.52 2.48 5.49
C GLN A 183 11.47 3.13 4.56
N PRO A 184 11.78 3.54 3.32
CA PRO A 184 10.77 4.13 2.43
C PRO A 184 9.60 3.17 2.10
N LEU A 185 9.84 1.86 2.17
CA LEU A 185 8.79 0.86 1.96
C LEU A 185 7.89 0.75 3.20
N TYR A 186 8.48 0.81 4.40
CA TYR A 186 7.73 0.87 5.66
C TYR A 186 6.86 2.13 5.72
N ASP A 187 7.45 3.32 5.45
CA ASP A 187 6.73 4.59 5.49
C ASP A 187 5.50 4.60 4.56
N ALA A 188 5.62 4.03 3.36
CA ALA A 188 4.51 3.92 2.44
C ALA A 188 3.41 2.97 2.93
N LEU A 189 3.78 1.85 3.56
CA LEU A 189 2.80 0.93 4.17
C LEU A 189 2.10 1.56 5.38
N GLU A 190 2.83 2.29 6.22
CA GLU A 190 2.32 2.97 7.41
C GLU A 190 1.34 4.10 7.06
N ASP A 191 1.48 4.75 5.90
CA ASP A 191 0.46 5.71 5.42
C ASP A 191 -0.85 5.02 4.99
N MET A 192 -0.85 3.71 4.70
CA MET A 192 -1.99 2.97 4.14
C MET A 192 -2.61 1.97 5.11
N LEU A 193 -1.87 1.51 6.10
CA LEU A 193 -2.27 0.49 7.06
C LEU A 193 -2.01 0.97 8.49
N PRO A 194 -2.98 0.84 9.42
CA PRO A 194 -2.75 1.13 10.83
C PRO A 194 -1.56 0.31 11.38
N GLN A 195 -0.73 0.94 12.20
CA GLN A 195 0.53 0.36 12.69
C GLN A 195 0.33 -1.02 13.35
N VAL A 196 -0.67 -1.16 14.22
CA VAL A 196 -0.98 -2.45 14.89
C VAL A 196 -1.29 -3.54 13.86
N LYS A 197 -2.06 -3.20 12.82
CA LYS A 197 -2.43 -4.14 11.76
C LYS A 197 -1.23 -4.48 10.88
N LEU A 198 -0.38 -3.50 10.58
CA LEU A 198 0.85 -3.73 9.81
C LEU A 198 1.78 -4.69 10.55
N GLN A 199 2.00 -4.48 11.85
CA GLN A 199 2.81 -5.38 12.69
C GLN A 199 2.24 -6.81 12.70
N ASP A 200 0.95 -6.99 12.95
CA ASP A 200 0.29 -8.31 12.92
C ASP A 200 0.46 -9.01 11.56
N MET A 201 0.31 -8.25 10.46
CA MET A 201 0.50 -8.80 9.11
C MET A 201 1.96 -9.18 8.83
N MET A 202 2.93 -8.46 9.39
CA MET A 202 4.35 -8.79 9.26
C MET A 202 4.72 -10.02 10.10
N GLU A 203 4.23 -10.13 11.33
CA GLU A 203 4.43 -11.30 12.20
C GLU A 203 3.83 -12.57 11.57
N LYS A 204 2.67 -12.45 10.92
CA LYS A 204 2.01 -13.55 10.19
C LYS A 204 2.60 -13.80 8.80
N HIS A 205 3.65 -13.10 8.41
CA HIS A 205 4.26 -13.18 7.08
C HIS A 205 3.29 -12.91 5.91
N ILE A 206 2.21 -12.16 6.16
CA ILE A 206 1.31 -11.66 5.11
C ILE A 206 1.99 -10.51 4.36
N ILE A 207 2.68 -9.63 5.07
CA ILE A 207 3.56 -8.62 4.49
C ILE A 207 5.00 -8.98 4.82
N GLN A 208 5.85 -9.03 3.82
CA GLN A 208 7.27 -9.35 3.95
C GLN A 208 8.09 -8.26 3.27
N ILE A 209 9.06 -7.73 3.99
CA ILE A 209 10.05 -6.78 3.44
C ILE A 209 11.41 -7.44 3.60
N ALA A 210 12.12 -7.62 2.51
CA ALA A 210 13.41 -8.30 2.54
C ALA A 210 14.32 -7.86 1.40
N PRO A 211 15.65 -7.84 1.61
CA PRO A 211 16.61 -7.59 0.56
C PRO A 211 16.49 -8.57 -0.58
N LEU A 212 16.84 -8.14 -1.79
CA LEU A 212 16.77 -8.95 -3.00
C LEU A 212 17.50 -10.30 -2.87
N ALA A 213 18.61 -10.35 -2.16
CA ALA A 213 19.40 -11.57 -1.96
C ALA A 213 18.59 -12.72 -1.29
N PHE A 214 17.62 -12.37 -0.43
CA PHE A 214 16.76 -13.33 0.28
C PHE A 214 15.64 -13.91 -0.59
N MET A 215 15.51 -13.45 -1.83
CA MET A 215 14.52 -14.00 -2.78
C MET A 215 15.05 -15.23 -3.52
N ARG A 216 16.36 -15.51 -3.44
CA ARG A 216 16.98 -16.65 -4.12
C ARG A 216 16.43 -17.98 -3.60
N GLY A 217 16.06 -18.88 -4.52
CA GLY A 217 15.53 -20.21 -4.20
C GLY A 217 14.07 -20.25 -3.74
N ARG A 218 13.39 -19.09 -3.67
CA ARG A 218 11.98 -19.02 -3.33
C ARG A 218 11.10 -19.13 -4.58
N THR A 219 9.86 -19.57 -4.41
CA THR A 219 8.76 -19.40 -5.37
C THR A 219 7.72 -18.52 -4.70
N LEU A 220 7.39 -17.40 -5.35
CA LEU A 220 6.51 -16.38 -4.80
C LEU A 220 5.13 -16.57 -5.42
N SER A 221 4.20 -17.17 -4.68
CA SER A 221 2.84 -17.47 -5.14
C SER A 221 1.77 -16.75 -4.31
N ASP A 222 0.61 -16.52 -4.92
CA ASP A 222 -0.55 -15.83 -4.30
C ASP A 222 -0.19 -14.44 -3.76
N ALA A 223 0.66 -13.69 -4.45
CA ALA A 223 1.26 -12.49 -3.92
C ALA A 223 1.27 -11.32 -4.93
N VAL A 224 1.29 -10.10 -4.40
CA VAL A 224 1.84 -8.96 -5.13
C VAL A 224 3.27 -8.75 -4.67
N VAL A 225 4.20 -8.80 -5.62
CA VAL A 225 5.64 -8.72 -5.37
C VAL A 225 6.18 -7.43 -5.98
N ILE A 226 6.89 -6.63 -5.19
CA ILE A 226 7.46 -5.37 -5.65
C ILE A 226 8.98 -5.43 -5.49
N LEU A 227 9.69 -5.12 -6.57
CA LEU A 227 11.11 -4.82 -6.53
C LEU A 227 11.30 -3.33 -6.77
N ASP A 228 11.73 -2.64 -5.73
CA ASP A 228 12.02 -1.20 -5.79
C ASP A 228 13.50 -0.94 -6.09
N GLU A 229 13.83 0.18 -6.72
CA GLU A 229 15.19 0.59 -7.13
C GLU A 229 15.90 -0.47 -8.00
N ALA A 230 15.15 -1.09 -8.91
CA ALA A 230 15.64 -2.20 -9.73
C ALA A 230 16.80 -1.82 -10.68
N GLN A 231 17.02 -0.52 -10.96
CA GLN A 231 18.19 -0.06 -11.72
C GLN A 231 19.52 -0.42 -11.05
N ASN A 232 19.48 -0.62 -9.72
CA ASN A 232 20.62 -1.00 -8.90
C ASN A 232 20.81 -2.52 -8.78
N THR A 233 20.21 -3.29 -9.69
CA THR A 233 20.43 -4.74 -9.82
C THR A 233 21.35 -5.04 -10.98
N THR A 234 22.18 -6.08 -10.83
CA THR A 234 22.85 -6.68 -11.98
C THR A 234 21.89 -7.50 -12.83
N PRO A 235 22.19 -7.81 -14.11
CA PRO A 235 21.36 -8.66 -14.95
C PRO A 235 21.05 -10.02 -14.33
N GLN A 236 22.04 -10.63 -13.68
CA GLN A 236 21.86 -11.91 -12.99
C GLN A 236 20.91 -11.80 -11.79
N GLN A 237 21.00 -10.74 -11.00
CA GLN A 237 20.12 -10.50 -9.86
C GLN A 237 18.68 -10.28 -10.32
N LEU A 238 18.48 -9.42 -11.32
CA LEU A 238 17.13 -9.15 -11.82
C LEU A 238 16.52 -10.41 -12.45
N ARG A 239 17.25 -11.11 -13.32
CA ARG A 239 16.79 -12.37 -13.90
C ARG A 239 16.44 -13.39 -12.80
N MET A 240 17.28 -13.53 -11.77
CA MET A 240 17.00 -14.39 -10.63
C MET A 240 15.67 -14.01 -9.98
N PHE A 241 15.41 -12.73 -9.76
CA PHE A 241 14.19 -12.25 -9.12
C PHE A 241 12.93 -12.47 -9.99
N LEU A 242 12.97 -12.06 -11.26
CA LEU A 242 11.81 -12.19 -12.17
C LEU A 242 11.38 -13.68 -12.31
N THR A 243 12.33 -14.60 -12.28
CA THR A 243 12.06 -16.04 -12.35
C THR A 243 11.56 -16.64 -11.02
N ARG A 244 11.33 -15.84 -9.99
CA ARG A 244 10.68 -16.29 -8.73
C ARG A 244 9.16 -16.24 -8.79
N MET A 245 8.60 -15.68 -9.84
CA MET A 245 7.16 -15.59 -10.06
C MET A 245 6.51 -16.96 -9.99
N GLY A 246 5.56 -17.12 -9.10
CA GLY A 246 4.76 -18.33 -8.93
C GLY A 246 3.32 -18.11 -9.40
N TRP A 247 2.46 -19.08 -9.11
CA TRP A 247 1.05 -19.02 -9.48
C TRP A 247 0.32 -17.89 -8.77
N ASN A 248 -0.63 -17.27 -9.47
CA ASN A 248 -1.49 -16.20 -8.95
C ASN A 248 -0.67 -15.04 -8.33
N THR A 249 0.37 -14.62 -9.04
CA THR A 249 1.28 -13.56 -8.58
C THR A 249 1.34 -12.44 -9.61
N LYS A 250 1.30 -11.21 -9.12
CA LYS A 250 1.61 -10.01 -9.91
C LYS A 250 2.93 -9.42 -9.44
N MET A 251 3.77 -8.99 -10.37
CA MET A 251 5.04 -8.33 -10.07
C MET A 251 5.04 -6.89 -10.55
N ILE A 252 5.55 -5.98 -9.72
CA ILE A 252 5.80 -4.59 -10.09
C ILE A 252 7.28 -4.30 -9.86
N ILE A 253 7.96 -3.87 -10.91
CA ILE A 253 9.39 -3.53 -10.89
C ILE A 253 9.51 -2.03 -11.08
N THR A 254 9.97 -1.32 -10.05
CA THR A 254 10.17 0.13 -10.10
C THR A 254 11.64 0.47 -10.24
N GLY A 255 11.94 1.56 -10.93
CA GLY A 255 13.31 2.03 -11.06
C GLY A 255 13.48 3.39 -11.73
N ASP A 256 14.66 3.95 -11.56
CA ASP A 256 15.08 5.21 -12.19
C ASP A 256 16.38 4.99 -12.97
N MET A 257 16.29 4.97 -14.30
CA MET A 257 17.46 4.75 -15.16
C MET A 257 18.51 5.87 -15.09
N THR A 258 18.18 7.00 -14.48
CA THR A 258 19.09 8.13 -14.30
C THR A 258 19.89 8.05 -12.98
N GLN A 259 19.48 7.17 -12.06
CA GLN A 259 20.08 7.02 -10.73
C GLN A 259 20.64 5.60 -10.54
N ILE A 260 21.64 5.25 -11.35
CA ILE A 260 22.29 3.92 -11.29
C ILE A 260 23.54 4.05 -10.43
N ASP A 261 23.49 3.48 -9.21
CA ASP A 261 24.58 3.51 -8.23
C ASP A 261 25.52 2.29 -8.33
N LEU A 262 25.37 1.48 -9.40
CA LEU A 262 26.25 0.35 -9.66
C LEU A 262 27.66 0.83 -10.06
N PRO A 263 28.72 0.10 -9.68
CA PRO A 263 30.11 0.43 -10.09
C PRO A 263 30.27 0.50 -11.61
N ASN A 264 29.43 -0.18 -12.37
CA ASN A 264 29.34 -0.08 -13.82
C ASN A 264 27.86 0.13 -14.23
N PRO A 265 27.42 1.38 -14.45
CA PRO A 265 26.04 1.70 -14.80
C PRO A 265 25.53 1.00 -16.05
N GLN A 266 26.39 0.73 -17.04
CA GLN A 266 26.03 0.03 -18.28
C GLN A 266 25.62 -1.44 -18.05
N LYS A 267 25.87 -1.99 -16.87
CA LYS A 267 25.48 -3.34 -16.48
C LYS A 267 24.23 -3.38 -15.59
N SER A 268 23.40 -2.34 -15.63
CA SER A 268 22.11 -2.37 -14.93
C SER A 268 21.20 -3.45 -15.50
N GLY A 269 20.72 -4.33 -14.62
CA GLY A 269 19.78 -5.39 -14.99
C GLY A 269 18.44 -4.83 -15.49
N LEU A 270 17.98 -3.68 -14.95
CA LEU A 270 16.75 -3.04 -15.39
C LEU A 270 16.83 -2.61 -16.86
N VAL A 271 17.93 -1.97 -17.27
CA VAL A 271 18.14 -1.53 -18.66
C VAL A 271 18.14 -2.73 -19.60
N GLU A 272 18.83 -3.83 -19.22
CA GLU A 272 18.86 -5.05 -20.01
C GLU A 272 17.48 -5.72 -20.09
N ALA A 273 16.76 -5.81 -18.95
CA ALA A 273 15.45 -6.45 -18.91
C ALA A 273 14.42 -5.73 -19.76
N LEU A 274 14.37 -4.39 -19.72
CA LEU A 274 13.48 -3.58 -20.57
C LEU A 274 13.69 -3.85 -22.06
N ARG A 275 14.94 -4.05 -22.48
CA ARG A 275 15.27 -4.37 -23.88
C ARG A 275 14.89 -5.79 -24.28
N ILE A 276 15.11 -6.76 -23.37
CA ILE A 276 14.90 -8.20 -23.68
C ILE A 276 13.43 -8.60 -23.57
N LEU A 277 12.69 -8.01 -22.63
CA LEU A 277 11.32 -8.39 -22.29
C LEU A 277 10.26 -7.52 -23.02
N ASP A 278 10.71 -6.62 -23.89
CA ASP A 278 9.80 -5.79 -24.67
C ASP A 278 8.91 -6.64 -25.60
N GLY A 279 7.63 -6.36 -25.62
CA GLY A 279 6.64 -7.06 -26.45
C GLY A 279 6.24 -8.46 -25.97
N ILE A 280 6.70 -8.92 -24.81
CA ILE A 280 6.23 -10.18 -24.22
C ILE A 280 4.83 -10.01 -23.66
N GLU A 281 3.88 -10.84 -24.06
CA GLU A 281 2.52 -10.86 -23.52
C GLU A 281 2.51 -11.06 -22.01
N GLY A 282 1.69 -10.30 -21.29
CA GLY A 282 1.61 -10.30 -19.83
C GLY A 282 2.66 -9.42 -19.15
N ILE A 283 3.53 -8.73 -19.91
CA ILE A 283 4.50 -7.77 -19.39
C ILE A 283 4.13 -6.36 -19.90
N GLY A 284 3.86 -5.44 -18.96
CA GLY A 284 3.62 -4.03 -19.26
C GLY A 284 4.84 -3.17 -18.89
N VAL A 285 5.10 -2.15 -19.70
CA VAL A 285 6.13 -1.14 -19.40
C VAL A 285 5.46 0.23 -19.37
N VAL A 286 5.63 0.96 -18.28
CA VAL A 286 5.09 2.31 -18.10
C VAL A 286 6.23 3.27 -17.76
N GLU A 287 6.40 4.27 -18.58
CA GLU A 287 7.38 5.33 -18.38
C GLU A 287 6.72 6.55 -17.74
N LEU A 288 7.17 6.90 -16.54
CA LEU A 288 6.83 8.15 -15.88
C LEU A 288 7.89 9.21 -16.21
N THR A 289 7.46 10.45 -16.31
CA THR A 289 8.30 11.55 -16.79
C THR A 289 8.47 12.64 -15.72
N LYS A 290 9.30 13.64 -16.01
CA LYS A 290 9.44 14.83 -15.11
C LYS A 290 8.09 15.54 -14.87
N LYS A 291 7.08 15.38 -15.73
CA LYS A 291 5.73 15.97 -15.55
C LYS A 291 4.94 15.29 -14.43
N ASP A 292 5.29 14.06 -14.10
CA ASP A 292 4.63 13.27 -13.07
C ASP A 292 5.20 13.51 -11.66
N ILE A 293 6.26 14.35 -11.55
CA ILE A 293 6.92 14.63 -10.28
C ILE A 293 6.00 15.43 -9.37
N VAL A 294 5.71 14.87 -8.21
CA VAL A 294 4.96 15.52 -7.12
C VAL A 294 5.94 15.91 -6.02
N ARG A 295 6.37 17.16 -6.03
CA ARG A 295 7.32 17.70 -5.04
C ARG A 295 6.86 19.03 -4.48
N HIS A 296 7.35 19.37 -3.30
CA HIS A 296 7.20 20.70 -2.75
C HIS A 296 7.86 21.74 -3.68
N LYS A 297 7.22 22.89 -3.91
CA LYS A 297 7.71 23.92 -4.84
C LYS A 297 9.16 24.36 -4.57
N LEU A 298 9.55 24.42 -3.30
CA LEU A 298 10.94 24.77 -2.94
C LEU A 298 11.92 23.68 -3.38
N VAL A 299 11.59 22.40 -3.19
CA VAL A 299 12.45 21.28 -3.61
C VAL A 299 12.65 21.28 -5.12
N THR A 300 11.60 21.60 -5.89
CA THR A 300 11.71 21.75 -7.35
C THR A 300 12.72 22.85 -7.72
N ARG A 301 12.68 24.00 -7.04
CA ARG A 301 13.62 25.09 -7.27
C ARG A 301 15.06 24.74 -6.89
N ILE A 302 15.24 24.01 -5.80
CA ILE A 302 16.57 23.53 -5.38
C ILE A 302 17.18 22.63 -6.45
N VAL A 303 16.42 21.61 -6.91
CA VAL A 303 16.90 20.68 -7.94
C VAL A 303 17.24 21.43 -9.25
N GLN A 304 16.40 22.36 -9.66
CA GLN A 304 16.67 23.18 -10.85
C GLN A 304 17.94 24.03 -10.73
N ALA A 305 18.24 24.54 -9.54
CA ALA A 305 19.45 25.32 -9.28
C ALA A 305 20.71 24.46 -9.44
N TYR A 306 20.71 23.25 -8.86
CA TYR A 306 21.82 22.30 -9.01
C TYR A 306 21.99 21.80 -10.44
N GLU A 307 20.87 21.41 -11.12
CA GLU A 307 20.92 21.02 -12.55
C GLU A 307 21.44 22.15 -13.47
N ALA A 308 21.28 23.41 -13.09
CA ALA A 308 21.79 24.54 -13.85
C ALA A 308 23.30 24.75 -13.66
N ASP A 309 23.80 24.51 -12.44
CA ASP A 309 25.23 24.61 -12.09
C ASP A 309 26.04 23.49 -12.74
N GLU A 310 25.53 22.25 -12.75
CA GLU A 310 26.19 21.10 -13.40
C GLU A 310 26.33 21.22 -14.94
N LYS A 311 25.60 22.15 -15.56
CA LYS A 311 25.66 22.42 -17.02
C LYS A 311 26.61 23.54 -17.41
N GLN A 312 27.21 24.22 -16.44
CA GLN A 312 28.24 25.23 -16.64
C GLN A 312 29.63 24.63 -16.52
#